data_26c2bbbcaed544320c77fa9babbeddb2
#
_entry.id   26c2bbbcaed544320c77fa9babbeddb2
#
_cell.length_a   1.000
_cell.length_b   1.000
_cell.length_c   1.000
_cell.angle_alpha   90.00
_cell.angle_beta   90.00
_cell.angle_gamma   90.00
#
_symmetry.space_group_name_H-M   'P 1'
#
loop_
_entity.id
_entity.type
_entity.pdbx_description
1 polymer ?
#
loop_
_entity_poly.entity_id
_entity_poly.type
_entity_poly.pdbx_seq_one_letter_code
_entity_poly.pdbx_strand_id
1 'polypeptide(L)'
;MKMHHIFSLVAAVGLATSCGSGSATNSSAKNADTVPQPVAAVDFNADSAFAFVKQQCDFGPRVPETQAHEQCGEWIEAQLRGWCDKVIAQKARLTTFDGKTLNATNYIGVINPDAKERILLVAHWDTRPWADADPDQAKRNMPVMGANDGASGVGVLLELARLMNGKKPDVGVDILLVDAEDWGTDNEEESWALGTQYWAEHPHVKDYKPMYGILLDMVGAPDAQFYHEGFSLQCAADVVEKVWNIAADSGYSNHFKSVQFGAATDDHVFIIRAGIPCIDIIDMRPGSE
;
A
#
# COMPACT_ATOMS: atom_id res chain seq x y z
N MET A 1 24.53 -16.14 -39.32
CA MET A 1 25.42 -17.28 -39.68
C MET A 1 25.43 -18.26 -38.52
N LYS A 2 24.79 -19.46 -38.73
CA LYS A 2 24.84 -20.74 -37.96
C LYS A 2 24.56 -20.69 -36.47
N MET A 3 23.40 -21.03 -35.90
CA MET A 3 22.63 -22.31 -35.86
C MET A 3 23.47 -23.57 -35.54
N HIS A 4 23.30 -24.17 -34.37
CA HIS A 4 23.36 -25.63 -34.22
C HIS A 4 22.53 -26.07 -32.98
N HIS A 5 21.61 -27.01 -33.27
CA HIS A 5 20.82 -27.86 -32.36
C HIS A 5 21.67 -28.97 -31.75
N ILE A 6 21.12 -29.66 -30.74
CA ILE A 6 21.16 -31.13 -30.48
C ILE A 6 20.41 -31.36 -29.15
N PHE A 7 19.24 -31.93 -29.11
CA PHE A 7 18.67 -33.30 -29.16
C PHE A 7 18.73 -34.08 -27.84
N SER A 8 17.57 -34.40 -27.41
CA SER A 8 16.94 -35.49 -26.63
C SER A 8 17.77 -36.68 -26.18
N LEU A 9 17.42 -37.21 -25.00
CA LEU A 9 17.31 -38.66 -24.80
C LEU A 9 16.23 -39.01 -23.76
N VAL A 10 15.32 -39.90 -24.19
CA VAL A 10 14.30 -40.62 -23.45
C VAL A 10 14.88 -41.95 -22.99
N ALA A 11 14.56 -42.41 -21.78
CA ALA A 11 14.58 -43.84 -21.45
C ALA A 11 13.56 -44.16 -20.39
N ALA A 12 12.61 -45.02 -20.77
CA ALA A 12 11.63 -45.71 -19.92
C ALA A 12 12.14 -47.11 -19.54
N VAL A 13 11.44 -47.78 -18.62
CA VAL A 13 11.40 -49.21 -18.19
C VAL A 13 11.56 -49.26 -16.66
N GLY A 14 10.75 -49.94 -15.89
CA GLY A 14 9.79 -50.98 -16.09
C GLY A 14 9.01 -51.34 -14.78
N LEU A 15 7.91 -52.04 -14.98
CA LEU A 15 6.99 -52.59 -14.00
C LEU A 15 7.59 -53.65 -13.06
N ALA A 16 7.11 -53.65 -11.80
CA ALA A 16 7.02 -54.89 -11.03
C ALA A 16 5.80 -54.86 -10.10
N THR A 17 4.89 -55.76 -10.34
CA THR A 17 3.69 -56.12 -9.54
C THR A 17 4.07 -56.94 -8.34
N SER A 18 3.49 -56.64 -7.17
CA SER A 18 3.40 -57.62 -6.06
C SER A 18 2.06 -57.40 -5.32
N CYS A 19 1.22 -58.42 -5.33
CA CYS A 19 0.03 -58.53 -4.54
C CYS A 19 0.36 -58.89 -3.09
N GLY A 20 -0.27 -58.16 -2.15
CA GLY A 20 -0.26 -58.53 -0.74
C GLY A 20 -1.53 -58.00 -0.07
N SER A 21 -2.48 -58.91 0.18
CA SER A 21 -3.73 -58.67 0.90
C SER A 21 -3.49 -58.40 2.39
N GLY A 22 -4.01 -57.29 2.87
CA GLY A 22 -4.03 -56.95 4.30
C GLY A 22 -5.17 -55.98 4.57
N SER A 23 -6.27 -56.47 5.13
CA SER A 23 -7.38 -55.65 5.63
C SER A 23 -6.89 -54.76 6.76
N ALA A 24 -6.93 -53.45 6.54
CA ALA A 24 -6.86 -52.46 7.59
C ALA A 24 -8.00 -51.45 7.37
N THR A 25 -8.89 -51.40 8.33
CA THR A 25 -9.97 -50.43 8.43
C THR A 25 -9.40 -49.02 8.51
N ASN A 26 -9.48 -48.30 7.42
CA ASN A 26 -9.03 -46.92 7.36
C ASN A 26 -10.27 -46.02 7.60
N SER A 27 -10.34 -45.47 8.82
CA SER A 27 -11.21 -44.35 9.11
C SER A 27 -10.62 -43.10 8.42
N SER A 28 -11.05 -42.86 7.18
CA SER A 28 -10.81 -41.60 6.50
C SER A 28 -11.55 -40.48 7.24
N ALA A 29 -10.85 -39.75 8.08
CA ALA A 29 -11.28 -38.41 8.47
C ALA A 29 -11.32 -37.58 7.19
N LYS A 30 -12.53 -37.35 6.66
CA LYS A 30 -12.78 -36.35 5.64
C LYS A 30 -12.36 -35.00 6.24
N ASN A 31 -11.30 -34.41 5.74
CA ASN A 31 -11.11 -33.00 5.86
C ASN A 31 -12.37 -32.33 5.29
N ALA A 32 -13.19 -31.81 6.17
CA ALA A 32 -14.27 -30.94 5.76
C ALA A 32 -13.59 -29.73 5.12
N ASP A 33 -13.74 -29.59 3.80
CA ASP A 33 -13.49 -28.35 3.10
C ASP A 33 -14.32 -27.28 3.83
N THR A 34 -13.66 -26.51 4.67
CA THR A 34 -14.26 -25.31 5.27
C THR A 34 -14.49 -24.35 4.12
N VAL A 35 -15.75 -24.32 3.63
CA VAL A 35 -16.20 -23.25 2.74
C VAL A 35 -15.84 -21.94 3.45
N PRO A 36 -15.06 -21.04 2.81
CA PRO A 36 -14.74 -19.75 3.41
C PRO A 36 -16.03 -19.09 3.83
N GLN A 37 -16.17 -18.77 5.11
CA GLN A 37 -17.31 -17.97 5.56
C GLN A 37 -17.23 -16.60 4.88
N PRO A 38 -18.34 -16.05 4.38
CA PRO A 38 -18.34 -14.71 3.82
C PRO A 38 -17.73 -13.75 4.85
N VAL A 39 -16.72 -13.02 4.44
CA VAL A 39 -16.13 -11.96 5.27
C VAL A 39 -17.27 -11.00 5.59
N ALA A 40 -17.56 -10.79 6.89
CA ALA A 40 -18.59 -9.86 7.28
C ALA A 40 -18.23 -8.48 6.71
N ALA A 41 -19.12 -7.92 5.90
CA ALA A 41 -18.92 -6.59 5.34
C ALA A 41 -18.65 -5.61 6.46
N VAL A 42 -17.53 -4.89 6.37
CA VAL A 42 -17.24 -3.77 7.26
C VAL A 42 -18.11 -2.60 6.79
N ASP A 43 -18.77 -1.93 7.72
CA ASP A 43 -19.59 -0.76 7.40
C ASP A 43 -18.69 0.46 7.17
N PHE A 44 -17.97 0.44 6.03
CA PHE A 44 -17.10 1.53 5.61
C PHE A 44 -17.95 2.73 5.19
N ASN A 45 -17.68 3.87 5.82
CA ASN A 45 -18.39 5.10 5.51
C ASN A 45 -17.63 5.94 4.49
N ALA A 46 -18.03 5.86 3.23
CA ALA A 46 -17.41 6.59 2.13
C ALA A 46 -17.51 8.12 2.31
N ASP A 47 -18.62 8.63 2.88
CA ASP A 47 -18.80 10.07 3.14
C ASP A 47 -17.80 10.56 4.19
N SER A 48 -17.50 9.74 5.20
CA SER A 48 -16.46 10.07 6.20
C SER A 48 -15.07 10.09 5.57
N ALA A 49 -14.73 9.08 4.75
CA ALA A 49 -13.44 9.06 4.04
C ALA A 49 -13.30 10.28 3.12
N PHE A 50 -14.34 10.63 2.37
CA PHE A 50 -14.35 11.82 1.52
C PHE A 50 -14.25 13.12 2.33
N ALA A 51 -14.88 13.20 3.51
CA ALA A 51 -14.75 14.35 4.39
C ALA A 51 -13.31 14.54 4.89
N PHE A 52 -12.56 13.44 5.13
CA PHE A 52 -11.14 13.51 5.48
C PHE A 52 -10.28 13.99 4.32
N VAL A 53 -10.57 13.58 3.07
CA VAL A 53 -9.91 14.12 1.87
C VAL A 53 -10.16 15.62 1.76
N LYS A 54 -11.44 16.02 1.87
CA LYS A 54 -11.82 17.44 1.80
C LYS A 54 -11.11 18.27 2.87
N GLN A 55 -11.05 17.79 4.11
CA GLN A 55 -10.39 18.50 5.20
C GLN A 55 -8.89 18.72 4.93
N GLN A 56 -8.20 17.74 4.36
CA GLN A 56 -6.81 17.90 3.95
C GLN A 56 -6.66 18.98 2.87
N CYS A 57 -7.55 18.99 1.86
CA CYS A 57 -7.56 20.01 0.81
C CYS A 57 -7.92 21.40 1.35
N ASP A 58 -8.75 21.50 2.39
CA ASP A 58 -9.13 22.79 3.00
C ASP A 58 -7.94 23.53 3.66
N PHE A 59 -6.86 22.82 4.03
CA PHE A 59 -5.60 23.45 4.43
C PHE A 59 -4.82 24.04 3.25
N GLY A 60 -5.06 23.57 2.04
CA GLY A 60 -4.31 23.87 0.82
C GLY A 60 -3.33 22.77 0.42
N PRO A 61 -2.48 23.02 -0.59
CA PRO A 61 -1.41 22.10 -0.98
C PRO A 61 -0.49 21.81 0.20
N ARG A 62 -0.31 20.52 0.52
CA ARG A 62 0.51 20.08 1.66
C ARG A 62 1.97 19.94 1.25
N VAL A 63 2.48 20.93 0.55
CA VAL A 63 3.90 20.97 0.15
C VAL A 63 4.77 21.08 1.40
N PRO A 64 5.76 20.21 1.60
CA PRO A 64 6.70 20.30 2.73
C PRO A 64 7.26 21.71 2.92
N GLU A 65 7.48 22.11 4.17
CA GLU A 65 7.95 23.46 4.59
C GLU A 65 6.90 24.58 4.44
N THR A 66 5.61 24.27 4.17
CA THR A 66 4.54 25.26 4.13
C THR A 66 3.65 25.22 5.38
N GLN A 67 2.94 26.32 5.64
CA GLN A 67 1.96 26.36 6.74
C GLN A 67 0.81 25.34 6.54
N ALA A 68 0.37 25.14 5.30
CA ALA A 68 -0.66 24.15 4.98
C ALA A 68 -0.23 22.73 5.35
N HIS A 69 1.02 22.38 5.05
CA HIS A 69 1.63 21.11 5.43
C HIS A 69 1.70 20.96 6.97
N GLU A 70 2.21 21.94 7.68
CA GLU A 70 2.30 21.92 9.15
C GLU A 70 0.92 21.71 9.80
N GLN A 71 -0.07 22.51 9.39
CA GLN A 71 -1.44 22.43 9.95
C GLN A 71 -2.14 21.12 9.60
N CYS A 72 -1.95 20.60 8.39
CA CYS A 72 -2.49 19.30 7.99
C CYS A 72 -1.85 18.16 8.79
N GLY A 73 -0.53 18.19 8.97
CA GLY A 73 0.18 17.20 9.78
C GLY A 73 -0.27 17.17 11.23
N GLU A 74 -0.45 18.34 11.87
CA GLU A 74 -1.01 18.44 13.22
C GLU A 74 -2.44 17.86 13.30
N TRP A 75 -3.26 18.13 12.28
CA TRP A 75 -4.60 17.59 12.20
C TRP A 75 -4.59 16.06 12.01
N ILE A 76 -3.75 15.52 11.13
CA ILE A 76 -3.57 14.07 10.93
C ILE A 76 -3.18 13.41 12.25
N GLU A 77 -2.20 13.95 12.95
CA GLU A 77 -1.76 13.41 14.25
C GLU A 77 -2.92 13.38 15.26
N ALA A 78 -3.73 14.45 15.30
CA ALA A 78 -4.88 14.53 16.20
C ALA A 78 -5.94 13.47 15.85
N GLN A 79 -6.22 13.21 14.55
CA GLN A 79 -7.15 12.16 14.14
C GLN A 79 -6.64 10.78 14.56
N LEU A 80 -5.37 10.45 14.27
CA LEU A 80 -4.79 9.18 14.67
C LEU A 80 -4.81 8.98 16.19
N ARG A 81 -4.52 10.03 16.99
CA ARG A 81 -4.62 9.99 18.47
C ARG A 81 -6.04 9.71 18.96
N GLY A 82 -7.06 10.07 18.20
CA GLY A 82 -8.46 9.79 18.52
C GLY A 82 -8.83 8.32 18.33
N TRP A 83 -8.12 7.57 17.48
CA TRP A 83 -8.57 6.23 17.07
C TRP A 83 -7.54 5.13 17.25
N CYS A 84 -6.26 5.44 17.33
CA CYS A 84 -5.19 4.47 17.50
C CYS A 84 -4.79 4.31 18.97
N ASP A 85 -4.32 3.13 19.35
CA ASP A 85 -3.83 2.86 20.72
C ASP A 85 -2.56 3.63 21.04
N LYS A 86 -1.71 3.87 20.01
CA LYS A 86 -0.49 4.64 20.11
C LYS A 86 -0.26 5.40 18.81
N VAL A 87 0.30 6.60 18.92
CA VAL A 87 0.73 7.40 17.77
C VAL A 87 2.18 7.83 17.95
N ILE A 88 2.94 7.72 16.89
CA ILE A 88 4.35 8.12 16.81
C ILE A 88 4.47 9.16 15.70
N ALA A 89 5.00 10.33 16.01
CA ALA A 89 5.44 11.31 15.03
C ALA A 89 6.95 11.14 14.84
N GLN A 90 7.34 10.54 13.71
CA GLN A 90 8.73 10.32 13.36
C GLN A 90 9.25 11.49 12.54
N LYS A 91 9.99 12.37 13.18
CA LYS A 91 10.58 13.55 12.53
C LYS A 91 11.91 13.22 11.86
N ALA A 92 12.08 13.70 10.65
CA ALA A 92 13.28 13.50 9.84
C ALA A 92 13.72 14.81 9.18
N ARG A 93 15.01 14.93 8.93
CA ARG A 93 15.55 15.96 8.03
C ARG A 93 16.04 15.27 6.77
N LEU A 94 15.34 15.52 5.67
CA LEU A 94 15.55 14.86 4.40
C LEU A 94 16.19 15.82 3.41
N THR A 95 17.05 15.32 2.55
CA THR A 95 17.68 16.12 1.49
C THR A 95 17.11 15.71 0.16
N THR A 96 16.52 16.65 -0.57
CA THR A 96 15.92 16.47 -1.88
C THR A 96 16.97 16.45 -2.99
N PHE A 97 16.58 15.99 -4.19
CA PHE A 97 17.45 15.97 -5.37
C PHE A 97 17.98 17.37 -5.76
N ASP A 98 17.21 18.43 -5.49
CA ASP A 98 17.58 19.83 -5.76
C ASP A 98 18.36 20.47 -4.60
N GLY A 99 18.78 19.67 -3.61
CA GLY A 99 19.64 20.07 -2.50
C GLY A 99 18.95 20.82 -1.37
N LYS A 100 17.63 20.87 -1.36
CA LYS A 100 16.88 21.43 -0.22
C LYS A 100 16.88 20.46 0.95
N THR A 101 16.71 21.01 2.15
CA THR A 101 16.46 20.22 3.36
C THR A 101 15.00 20.39 3.76
N LEU A 102 14.27 19.28 3.86
CA LEU A 102 12.89 19.23 4.35
C LEU A 102 12.84 18.75 5.79
N ASN A 103 12.00 19.37 6.62
CA ASN A 103 11.65 18.88 7.94
C ASN A 103 10.37 18.03 7.81
N ALA A 104 10.55 16.78 7.49
CA ALA A 104 9.46 15.83 7.27
C ALA A 104 8.98 15.18 8.56
N THR A 105 7.73 14.71 8.57
CA THR A 105 7.15 13.96 9.69
C THR A 105 6.30 12.80 9.19
N ASN A 106 6.78 11.57 9.37
CA ASN A 106 5.94 10.39 9.21
C ASN A 106 5.08 10.20 10.46
N TYR A 107 3.80 9.91 10.28
CA TYR A 107 2.88 9.60 11.38
C TYR A 107 2.56 8.12 11.39
N ILE A 108 2.76 7.46 12.52
CA ILE A 108 2.46 6.04 12.66
C ILE A 108 1.37 5.84 13.72
N GLY A 109 0.20 5.39 13.27
CA GLY A 109 -0.91 4.98 14.13
C GLY A 109 -0.84 3.47 14.39
N VAL A 110 -0.72 3.06 15.64
CA VAL A 110 -0.61 1.64 16.03
C VAL A 110 -1.93 1.19 16.65
N ILE A 111 -2.51 0.13 16.09
CA ILE A 111 -3.75 -0.50 16.56
C ILE A 111 -3.42 -1.93 16.99
N ASN A 112 -3.97 -2.36 18.13
CA ASN A 112 -3.71 -3.65 18.75
C ASN A 112 -2.19 -3.93 18.91
N PRO A 113 -1.48 -3.14 19.75
CA PRO A 113 -0.02 -3.18 19.87
C PRO A 113 0.52 -4.51 20.39
N ASP A 114 -0.29 -5.30 21.10
CA ASP A 114 0.10 -6.57 21.71
C ASP A 114 0.00 -7.75 20.73
N ALA A 115 -0.61 -7.56 19.56
CA ALA A 115 -0.73 -8.59 18.54
C ALA A 115 0.65 -8.93 17.96
N LYS A 116 0.92 -10.24 17.82
CA LYS A 116 2.19 -10.75 17.27
C LYS A 116 2.23 -10.64 15.76
N GLU A 117 1.12 -10.92 15.10
CA GLU A 117 0.96 -10.80 13.66
C GLU A 117 0.42 -9.42 13.36
N ARG A 118 1.05 -8.72 12.44
CA ARG A 118 0.72 -7.34 12.09
C ARG A 118 0.67 -7.14 10.58
N ILE A 119 -0.13 -6.19 10.13
CA ILE A 119 -0.11 -5.68 8.75
C ILE A 119 0.25 -4.19 8.78
N LEU A 120 0.85 -3.74 7.68
CA LEU A 120 1.22 -2.34 7.48
C LEU A 120 0.30 -1.74 6.41
N LEU A 121 -0.36 -0.62 6.73
CA LEU A 121 -1.13 0.17 5.78
C LEU A 121 -0.43 1.50 5.56
N VAL A 122 -0.26 1.91 4.31
CA VAL A 122 0.58 3.06 3.96
C VAL A 122 -0.16 4.01 3.04
N ALA A 123 0.07 5.30 3.20
CA ALA A 123 -0.25 6.35 2.24
C ALA A 123 0.68 7.55 2.48
N HIS A 124 1.01 8.31 1.44
CA HIS A 124 1.67 9.60 1.65
C HIS A 124 0.65 10.70 1.92
N TRP A 125 1.07 11.78 2.60
CA TRP A 125 0.16 12.86 2.97
C TRP A 125 0.60 14.23 2.46
N ASP A 126 1.84 14.35 2.00
CA ASP A 126 2.36 15.55 1.33
C ASP A 126 1.80 15.72 -0.09
N THR A 127 2.19 16.77 -0.77
CA THR A 127 1.83 17.01 -2.17
C THR A 127 2.96 17.60 -2.96
N ARG A 128 2.92 17.37 -4.27
CA ARG A 128 3.90 17.84 -5.23
C ARG A 128 4.00 19.37 -5.22
N PRO A 129 5.20 19.92 -5.10
CA PRO A 129 5.41 21.37 -5.06
C PRO A 129 5.20 22.07 -6.39
N TRP A 130 5.09 21.34 -7.48
CA TRP A 130 4.87 21.88 -8.84
C TRP A 130 4.05 20.91 -9.69
N ALA A 131 3.14 21.44 -10.51
CA ALA A 131 2.32 20.67 -11.44
C ALA A 131 3.04 20.50 -12.79
N ASP A 132 4.20 19.89 -12.81
CA ASP A 132 5.09 19.79 -13.99
C ASP A 132 4.48 19.03 -15.16
N ALA A 133 3.51 18.15 -14.92
CA ALA A 133 2.72 17.45 -15.93
C ALA A 133 1.52 18.24 -16.46
N ASP A 134 1.17 19.42 -15.86
CA ASP A 134 0.01 20.22 -16.32
C ASP A 134 0.17 20.62 -17.79
N PRO A 135 -0.85 20.39 -18.64
CA PRO A 135 -0.83 20.78 -20.04
C PRO A 135 -0.69 22.30 -20.23
N ASP A 136 -1.17 23.11 -19.27
CA ASP A 136 -0.96 24.55 -19.23
C ASP A 136 0.39 24.89 -18.59
N GLN A 137 1.36 25.26 -19.43
CA GLN A 137 2.71 25.63 -18.98
C GLN A 137 2.73 26.74 -17.91
N ALA A 138 1.73 27.61 -17.88
CA ALA A 138 1.67 28.69 -16.88
C ALA A 138 1.39 28.16 -15.46
N LYS A 139 0.83 26.96 -15.35
CA LYS A 139 0.52 26.32 -14.07
C LYS A 139 1.62 25.38 -13.56
N ARG A 140 2.59 25.03 -14.38
CA ARG A 140 3.59 24.01 -14.05
C ARG A 140 4.46 24.33 -12.84
N ASN A 141 4.55 25.58 -12.44
CA ASN A 141 5.25 26.00 -11.22
C ASN A 141 4.30 26.18 -10.01
N MET A 142 3.02 25.84 -10.17
CA MET A 142 2.06 25.92 -9.07
C MET A 142 2.02 24.59 -8.31
N PRO A 143 1.83 24.60 -6.98
CA PRO A 143 1.69 23.38 -6.22
C PRO A 143 0.42 22.61 -6.60
N VAL A 144 0.47 21.30 -6.54
CA VAL A 144 -0.67 20.40 -6.73
C VAL A 144 -1.54 20.40 -5.48
N MET A 145 -2.88 20.43 -5.64
CA MET A 145 -3.81 20.33 -4.49
C MET A 145 -3.77 18.97 -3.84
N GLY A 146 -3.47 17.91 -4.58
CA GLY A 146 -3.31 16.56 -4.07
C GLY A 146 -4.56 15.98 -3.41
N ALA A 147 -5.73 16.11 -4.05
CA ALA A 147 -6.96 15.51 -3.52
C ALA A 147 -6.99 14.00 -3.73
N ASN A 148 -6.53 13.55 -4.91
CA ASN A 148 -6.38 12.14 -5.23
C ASN A 148 -5.00 11.66 -4.78
N ASP A 149 -3.99 12.36 -5.18
CA ASP A 149 -2.59 12.11 -4.90
C ASP A 149 -2.21 12.69 -3.52
N GLY A 150 -1.98 11.77 -2.61
CA GLY A 150 -1.79 11.88 -1.18
C GLY A 150 -3.09 11.82 -0.37
N ALA A 151 -4.03 12.75 -0.54
CA ALA A 151 -5.16 12.85 0.39
C ALA A 151 -6.14 11.67 0.32
N SER A 152 -6.31 11.02 -0.83
CA SER A 152 -7.27 9.92 -0.98
C SER A 152 -6.89 8.69 -0.17
N GLY A 153 -5.63 8.26 -0.26
CA GLY A 153 -5.10 7.14 0.54
C GLY A 153 -5.22 7.42 2.04
N VAL A 154 -4.80 8.62 2.47
CA VAL A 154 -4.93 9.06 3.87
C VAL A 154 -6.39 9.06 4.32
N GLY A 155 -7.33 9.56 3.49
CA GLY A 155 -8.76 9.58 3.82
C GLY A 155 -9.33 8.19 4.08
N VAL A 156 -8.96 7.21 3.26
CA VAL A 156 -9.34 5.80 3.45
C VAL A 156 -8.73 5.24 4.73
N LEU A 157 -7.44 5.48 4.99
CA LEU A 157 -6.76 4.95 6.17
C LEU A 157 -7.27 5.55 7.47
N LEU A 158 -7.65 6.82 7.49
CA LEU A 158 -8.29 7.45 8.65
C LEU A 158 -9.68 6.85 8.94
N GLU A 159 -10.47 6.56 7.89
CA GLU A 159 -11.76 5.89 8.10
C GLU A 159 -11.57 4.45 8.61
N LEU A 160 -10.57 3.73 8.12
CA LEU A 160 -10.23 2.42 8.65
C LEU A 160 -9.79 2.49 10.12
N ALA A 161 -8.99 3.50 10.50
CA ALA A 161 -8.61 3.72 11.90
C ALA A 161 -9.84 3.93 12.79
N ARG A 162 -10.79 4.77 12.33
CA ARG A 162 -12.05 5.04 13.05
C ARG A 162 -12.86 3.76 13.24
N LEU A 163 -12.98 2.93 12.21
CA LEU A 163 -13.69 1.64 12.27
C LEU A 163 -13.03 0.66 13.22
N MET A 164 -11.70 0.52 13.14
CA MET A 164 -10.93 -0.38 13.99
C MET A 164 -10.92 0.05 15.46
N ASN A 165 -11.08 1.35 15.74
CA ASN A 165 -11.29 1.81 17.12
C ASN A 165 -12.59 1.27 17.71
N GLY A 166 -13.67 1.20 16.91
CA GLY A 166 -14.95 0.63 17.32
C GLY A 166 -14.94 -0.90 17.45
N LYS A 167 -14.15 -1.57 16.62
CA LYS A 167 -13.99 -3.03 16.61
C LYS A 167 -12.57 -3.39 16.22
N LYS A 168 -11.74 -3.64 17.22
CA LYS A 168 -10.34 -4.00 17.00
C LYS A 168 -10.22 -5.33 16.22
N PRO A 169 -9.33 -5.39 15.23
CA PRO A 169 -8.99 -6.65 14.56
C PRO A 169 -8.16 -7.56 15.48
N ASP A 170 -8.17 -8.87 15.20
CA ASP A 170 -7.36 -9.85 15.93
C ASP A 170 -5.86 -9.67 15.65
N VAL A 171 -5.50 -9.15 14.47
CA VAL A 171 -4.13 -8.80 14.10
C VAL A 171 -3.80 -7.36 14.50
N GLY A 172 -2.54 -7.05 14.69
CA GLY A 172 -2.07 -5.67 14.81
C GLY A 172 -2.13 -4.95 13.47
N VAL A 173 -2.44 -3.66 13.50
CA VAL A 173 -2.40 -2.82 12.30
C VAL A 173 -1.56 -1.58 12.60
N ASP A 174 -0.58 -1.33 11.74
CA ASP A 174 0.19 -0.09 11.76
C ASP A 174 -0.19 0.73 10.53
N ILE A 175 -0.68 1.93 10.75
CA ILE A 175 -1.00 2.91 9.72
C ILE A 175 0.18 3.86 9.63
N LEU A 176 0.90 3.82 8.53
CA LEU A 176 2.07 4.65 8.25
C LEU A 176 1.68 5.72 7.23
N LEU A 177 1.57 6.96 7.68
CA LEU A 177 1.35 8.10 6.81
C LEU A 177 2.70 8.79 6.59
N VAL A 178 3.26 8.64 5.39
CA VAL A 178 4.60 9.10 5.04
C VAL A 178 4.59 10.51 4.47
N ASP A 179 5.68 11.20 4.64
CA ASP A 179 5.90 12.59 4.22
C ASP A 179 7.01 12.68 3.15
N ALA A 180 7.00 13.72 2.35
CA ALA A 180 7.99 13.99 1.33
C ALA A 180 8.17 12.81 0.33
N GLU A 181 7.05 12.19 -0.05
CA GLU A 181 7.00 11.23 -1.13
C GLU A 181 7.24 11.95 -2.45
N ASP A 182 6.50 13.03 -2.69
CA ASP A 182 6.22 13.64 -3.99
C ASP A 182 7.19 14.80 -4.36
N TRP A 183 8.38 14.81 -3.78
CA TRP A 183 9.43 15.78 -4.11
C TRP A 183 10.51 15.17 -5.03
N GLY A 184 10.13 14.22 -5.89
CA GLY A 184 11.04 13.51 -6.76
C GLY A 184 11.21 14.13 -8.15
N THR A 185 12.10 13.52 -8.96
CA THR A 185 12.32 13.84 -10.37
C THR A 185 12.45 12.60 -11.22
N ASP A 186 11.90 12.61 -12.45
CA ASP A 186 11.72 11.44 -13.32
C ASP A 186 13.01 10.66 -13.63
N ASN A 187 14.14 11.03 -13.50
CA ASN A 187 15.33 10.25 -13.87
C ASN A 187 16.15 9.76 -12.67
N GLU A 188 15.63 9.99 -11.46
CA GLU A 188 16.31 9.66 -10.21
C GLU A 188 15.32 8.94 -9.29
N GLU A 189 15.24 7.62 -9.40
CA GLU A 189 14.33 6.78 -8.61
C GLU A 189 14.45 7.04 -7.10
N GLU A 190 15.66 7.21 -6.59
CA GLU A 190 15.95 7.47 -5.18
C GLU A 190 15.55 8.90 -4.72
N SER A 191 15.06 9.75 -5.62
CA SER A 191 14.58 11.09 -5.27
C SER A 191 13.13 11.11 -4.75
N TRP A 192 12.38 10.02 -4.95
CA TRP A 192 11.00 9.83 -4.51
C TRP A 192 10.92 9.16 -3.15
N ALA A 193 9.76 9.22 -2.51
CA ALA A 193 9.44 8.48 -1.28
C ALA A 193 10.45 8.69 -0.14
N LEU A 194 10.98 9.91 0.03
CA LEU A 194 12.06 10.18 0.98
C LEU A 194 11.69 9.85 2.42
N GLY A 195 10.43 10.08 2.82
CA GLY A 195 9.94 9.74 4.15
C GLY A 195 9.90 8.24 4.39
N THR A 196 9.50 7.47 3.38
CA THR A 196 9.49 6.00 3.45
C THR A 196 10.90 5.43 3.46
N GLN A 197 11.82 5.97 2.66
CA GLN A 197 13.23 5.60 2.73
C GLN A 197 13.78 5.78 4.15
N TYR A 198 13.52 6.94 4.76
CA TYR A 198 13.94 7.20 6.13
C TYR A 198 13.30 6.22 7.13
N TRP A 199 11.99 5.96 7.00
CA TRP A 199 11.30 5.00 7.87
C TRP A 199 11.84 3.57 7.70
N ALA A 200 12.16 3.15 6.48
CA ALA A 200 12.73 1.83 6.19
C ALA A 200 14.08 1.60 6.88
N GLU A 201 14.91 2.65 6.95
CA GLU A 201 16.18 2.64 7.69
C GLU A 201 16.01 2.77 9.20
N HIS A 202 14.93 3.42 9.65
CA HIS A 202 14.64 3.72 11.05
C HIS A 202 13.23 3.30 11.46
N PRO A 203 12.89 2.00 11.36
CA PRO A 203 11.52 1.56 11.64
C PRO A 203 11.11 1.87 13.08
N HIS A 204 9.84 2.17 13.27
CA HIS A 204 9.26 2.57 14.56
C HIS A 204 9.30 1.47 15.64
N VAL A 205 9.57 0.23 15.24
CA VAL A 205 9.82 -0.92 16.10
C VAL A 205 11.10 -1.60 15.64
N LYS A 206 11.97 -1.93 16.56
CA LYS A 206 13.20 -2.68 16.25
C LYS A 206 12.84 -4.02 15.61
N ASP A 207 13.55 -4.39 14.55
CA ASP A 207 13.34 -5.64 13.79
C ASP A 207 11.89 -5.80 13.30
N TYR A 208 11.26 -4.69 12.90
CA TYR A 208 9.87 -4.63 12.43
C TYR A 208 9.66 -5.55 11.21
N LYS A 209 8.75 -6.51 11.35
CA LYS A 209 8.42 -7.50 10.31
C LYS A 209 6.92 -7.77 10.29
N PRO A 210 6.13 -6.91 9.66
CA PRO A 210 4.72 -7.20 9.43
C PRO A 210 4.59 -8.37 8.44
N MET A 211 3.43 -9.02 8.41
CA MET A 211 3.14 -10.07 7.44
C MET A 211 3.23 -9.54 6.01
N TYR A 212 2.71 -8.34 5.79
CA TYR A 212 2.76 -7.61 4.51
C TYR A 212 2.37 -6.14 4.72
N GLY A 213 2.65 -5.33 3.70
CA GLY A 213 2.19 -3.96 3.56
C GLY A 213 1.18 -3.79 2.42
N ILE A 214 0.33 -2.78 2.53
CA ILE A 214 -0.56 -2.30 1.47
C ILE A 214 -0.43 -0.79 1.42
N LEU A 215 0.06 -0.27 0.30
CA LEU A 215 0.04 1.15 -0.03
C LEU A 215 -1.27 1.50 -0.72
N LEU A 216 -1.82 2.66 -0.40
CA LEU A 216 -2.95 3.27 -1.08
C LEU A 216 -2.51 4.60 -1.66
N ASP A 217 -2.38 4.66 -2.97
CA ASP A 217 -2.09 5.88 -3.69
C ASP A 217 -3.08 6.13 -4.83
N MET A 218 -3.44 7.39 -5.06
CA MET A 218 -4.40 7.82 -6.08
C MET A 218 -5.68 6.96 -6.15
N VAL A 219 -6.29 6.67 -4.99
CA VAL A 219 -7.46 5.76 -4.88
C VAL A 219 -8.81 6.47 -4.95
N GLY A 220 -8.85 7.79 -5.08
CA GLY A 220 -10.06 8.62 -4.97
C GLY A 220 -10.62 9.14 -6.29
N ALA A 221 -10.06 8.77 -7.44
CA ALA A 221 -10.55 9.23 -8.74
C ALA A 221 -11.96 8.67 -9.06
N PRO A 222 -12.78 9.41 -9.81
CA PRO A 222 -14.05 8.87 -10.30
C PRO A 222 -13.83 7.61 -11.14
N ASP A 223 -14.61 6.56 -10.87
CA ASP A 223 -14.51 5.27 -11.56
C ASP A 223 -13.09 4.65 -11.52
N ALA A 224 -12.34 4.85 -10.42
CA ALA A 224 -11.01 4.33 -10.23
C ALA A 224 -10.92 2.84 -10.59
N GLN A 225 -9.83 2.44 -11.24
CA GLN A 225 -9.55 1.05 -11.62
C GLN A 225 -8.13 0.68 -11.20
N PHE A 226 -8.06 -0.32 -10.35
CA PHE A 226 -6.81 -0.84 -9.81
C PHE A 226 -6.41 -2.10 -10.56
N TYR A 227 -5.22 -2.09 -11.11
CA TYR A 227 -4.62 -3.19 -11.84
C TYR A 227 -3.53 -3.83 -10.99
N HIS A 228 -3.09 -5.03 -11.36
CA HIS A 228 -1.89 -5.59 -10.73
C HIS A 228 -0.68 -4.74 -11.12
N GLU A 229 -0.15 -4.00 -10.18
CA GLU A 229 1.08 -3.22 -10.34
C GLU A 229 2.30 -4.18 -10.45
N GLY A 230 3.32 -3.79 -11.21
CA GLY A 230 4.41 -4.68 -11.60
C GLY A 230 5.32 -5.13 -10.46
N PHE A 231 5.78 -4.22 -9.60
CA PHE A 231 6.63 -4.57 -8.45
C PHE A 231 5.84 -5.35 -7.40
N SER A 232 4.57 -5.01 -7.19
CA SER A 232 3.65 -5.73 -6.32
C SER A 232 3.52 -7.20 -6.74
N LEU A 233 3.30 -7.46 -8.02
CA LEU A 233 3.25 -8.83 -8.55
C LEU A 233 4.59 -9.57 -8.39
N GLN A 234 5.70 -8.89 -8.61
CA GLN A 234 7.02 -9.51 -8.55
C GLN A 234 7.40 -9.90 -7.12
N CYS A 235 7.02 -9.08 -6.13
CA CYS A 235 7.54 -9.18 -4.77
C CYS A 235 6.52 -9.68 -3.74
N ALA A 236 5.21 -9.55 -4.03
CA ALA A 236 4.12 -9.87 -3.11
C ALA A 236 2.88 -10.44 -3.83
N ALA A 237 3.07 -11.33 -4.81
CA ALA A 237 2.01 -11.88 -5.64
C ALA A 237 0.88 -12.54 -4.83
N ASP A 238 1.19 -13.20 -3.73
CA ASP A 238 0.23 -13.82 -2.82
C ASP A 238 -0.64 -12.78 -2.10
N VAL A 239 -0.11 -11.61 -1.81
CA VAL A 239 -0.86 -10.49 -1.23
C VAL A 239 -1.77 -9.87 -2.30
N VAL A 240 -1.26 -9.67 -3.54
CA VAL A 240 -2.08 -9.23 -4.68
C VAL A 240 -3.24 -10.17 -4.88
N GLU A 241 -3.00 -11.49 -5.01
CA GLU A 241 -4.05 -12.49 -5.19
C GLU A 241 -5.08 -12.44 -4.06
N LYS A 242 -4.63 -12.38 -2.80
CA LYS A 242 -5.52 -12.27 -1.63
C LYS A 242 -6.44 -11.05 -1.73
N VAL A 243 -5.88 -9.86 -1.97
CA VAL A 243 -6.65 -8.60 -1.99
C VAL A 243 -7.62 -8.59 -3.17
N TRP A 244 -7.19 -8.96 -4.37
CA TRP A 244 -8.06 -8.99 -5.56
C TRP A 244 -9.17 -10.03 -5.46
N ASN A 245 -8.91 -11.20 -4.84
CA ASN A 245 -9.95 -12.20 -4.58
C ASN A 245 -10.98 -11.65 -3.57
N ILE A 246 -10.56 -11.00 -2.49
CA ILE A 246 -11.47 -10.37 -1.53
C ILE A 246 -12.32 -9.28 -2.22
N ALA A 247 -11.72 -8.47 -3.07
CA ALA A 247 -12.44 -7.45 -3.84
C ALA A 247 -13.46 -8.07 -4.78
N ALA A 248 -13.11 -9.15 -5.49
CA ALA A 248 -14.00 -9.87 -6.38
C ALA A 248 -15.18 -10.50 -5.61
N ASP A 249 -14.93 -11.18 -4.51
CA ASP A 249 -15.94 -11.79 -3.64
C ASP A 249 -16.88 -10.75 -3.01
N SER A 250 -16.37 -9.52 -2.83
CA SER A 250 -17.14 -8.36 -2.34
C SER A 250 -17.88 -7.60 -3.45
N GLY A 251 -17.78 -8.04 -4.72
CA GLY A 251 -18.51 -7.44 -5.85
C GLY A 251 -17.78 -6.27 -6.54
N TYR A 252 -16.50 -6.04 -6.25
CA TYR A 252 -15.71 -4.92 -6.79
C TYR A 252 -14.83 -5.27 -8.00
N SER A 253 -15.08 -6.38 -8.71
CA SER A 253 -14.31 -6.78 -9.90
C SER A 253 -14.32 -5.73 -11.02
N ASN A 254 -15.28 -4.80 -11.00
CA ASN A 254 -15.32 -3.67 -11.95
C ASN A 254 -14.23 -2.64 -11.66
N HIS A 255 -13.75 -2.57 -10.42
CA HIS A 255 -12.68 -1.66 -9.98
C HIS A 255 -11.34 -2.37 -9.87
N PHE A 256 -11.31 -3.60 -9.35
CA PHE A 256 -10.11 -4.40 -9.20
C PHE A 256 -9.94 -5.34 -10.39
N LYS A 257 -9.02 -5.02 -11.30
CA LYS A 257 -8.78 -5.73 -12.56
C LYS A 257 -7.65 -6.75 -12.39
N SER A 258 -7.95 -8.03 -12.56
CA SER A 258 -6.96 -9.12 -12.49
C SER A 258 -6.08 -9.18 -13.74
N VAL A 259 -5.48 -8.07 -14.10
CA VAL A 259 -4.56 -7.91 -15.24
C VAL A 259 -3.42 -6.99 -14.79
N GLN A 260 -2.20 -7.32 -15.20
CA GLN A 260 -1.04 -6.45 -14.94
C GLN A 260 -1.10 -5.20 -15.83
N PHE A 261 -0.86 -4.03 -15.22
CA PHE A 261 -0.74 -2.77 -15.93
C PHE A 261 0.25 -1.85 -15.21
N GLY A 262 1.31 -1.46 -15.91
CA GLY A 262 2.33 -0.55 -15.39
C GLY A 262 3.21 -1.13 -14.28
N ALA A 263 4.13 -0.31 -13.86
CA ALA A 263 4.92 -0.42 -12.64
C ALA A 263 5.30 1.01 -12.24
N ALA A 264 5.14 1.36 -10.98
CA ALA A 264 5.43 2.68 -10.43
C ALA A 264 6.57 2.60 -9.42
N THR A 265 7.47 3.57 -9.44
CA THR A 265 8.38 3.80 -8.32
C THR A 265 7.60 4.61 -7.30
N ASP A 266 7.29 4.01 -6.17
CA ASP A 266 6.45 4.57 -5.13
C ASP A 266 6.90 4.02 -3.77
N ASP A 267 6.29 4.45 -2.67
CA ASP A 267 6.59 4.07 -1.29
C ASP A 267 6.74 2.55 -1.10
N HIS A 268 5.88 1.75 -1.75
CA HIS A 268 5.92 0.28 -1.64
C HIS A 268 7.24 -0.32 -2.11
N VAL A 269 7.93 0.30 -3.08
CA VAL A 269 9.23 -0.18 -3.59
C VAL A 269 10.28 -0.12 -2.48
N PHE A 270 10.33 0.97 -1.73
CA PHE A 270 11.28 1.14 -0.63
C PHE A 270 10.95 0.25 0.58
N ILE A 271 9.66 -0.02 0.82
CA ILE A 271 9.20 -1.00 1.81
C ILE A 271 9.63 -2.43 1.40
N ILE A 272 9.49 -2.78 0.13
CA ILE A 272 9.96 -4.06 -0.44
C ILE A 272 11.48 -4.20 -0.26
N ARG A 273 12.24 -3.15 -0.53
CA ARG A 273 13.71 -3.13 -0.34
C ARG A 273 14.11 -3.32 1.12
N ALA A 274 13.28 -2.91 2.07
CA ALA A 274 13.45 -3.19 3.49
C ALA A 274 13.12 -4.64 3.88
N GLY A 275 12.70 -5.48 2.92
CA GLY A 275 12.40 -6.89 3.10
C GLY A 275 10.97 -7.19 3.57
N ILE A 276 10.05 -6.26 3.39
CA ILE A 276 8.63 -6.42 3.73
C ILE A 276 7.84 -6.60 2.42
N PRO A 277 7.12 -7.72 2.21
CA PRO A 277 6.22 -7.86 1.07
C PRO A 277 5.19 -6.72 1.10
N CYS A 278 5.14 -5.90 0.05
CA CYS A 278 4.22 -4.77 -0.01
C CYS A 278 3.58 -4.69 -1.40
N ILE A 279 2.30 -4.35 -1.44
CA ILE A 279 1.58 -4.09 -2.68
C ILE A 279 1.15 -2.64 -2.73
N ASP A 280 0.96 -2.16 -3.95
CA ASP A 280 0.40 -0.86 -4.24
C ASP A 280 -0.98 -1.00 -4.88
N ILE A 281 -1.97 -0.34 -4.32
CA ILE A 281 -3.30 -0.18 -4.88
C ILE A 281 -3.38 1.25 -5.42
N ILE A 282 -3.14 1.36 -6.72
CA ILE A 282 -3.00 2.64 -7.40
C ILE A 282 -3.81 2.66 -8.72
N ASP A 283 -4.42 3.81 -9.04
CA ASP A 283 -5.03 4.04 -10.35
C ASP A 283 -4.06 4.79 -11.27
N MET A 284 -3.31 4.04 -12.06
CA MET A 284 -2.31 4.57 -13.00
C MET A 284 -2.86 4.85 -14.40
N ARG A 285 -4.19 4.92 -14.58
CA ARG A 285 -4.75 5.21 -15.90
C ARG A 285 -4.44 6.66 -16.29
N PRO A 286 -4.20 6.95 -17.58
CA PRO A 286 -4.05 8.33 -18.02
C PRO A 286 -5.24 9.20 -17.63
N GLY A 287 -4.99 10.31 -16.92
CA GLY A 287 -6.01 11.24 -16.46
C GLY A 287 -6.70 10.87 -15.14
N SER A 288 -6.14 9.93 -14.37
CA SER A 288 -6.58 9.62 -13.00
C SER A 288 -5.93 10.53 -11.95
N GLU A 289 -4.91 11.28 -12.34
CA GLU A 289 -4.14 12.19 -11.48
C GLU A 289 -4.96 13.38 -10.95
#